data_09e4cd35e94b81dbe3ebb22500cdca5b
#
_entry.id   09e4cd35e94b81dbe3ebb22500cdca5b
#
_cell.length_a   1.000
_cell.length_b   1.000
_cell.length_c   1.000
_cell.angle_alpha   90.00
_cell.angle_beta   90.00
_cell.angle_gamma   90.00
#
_symmetry.space_group_name_H-M   'P 1'
#
loop_
_entity.id
_entity.type
_entity.pdbx_description
1 polymer ?
#
loop_
_entity_poly.entity_id
_entity_poly.type
_entity_poly.pdbx_seq_one_letter_code
_entity_poly.pdbx_strand_id
1 'polypeptide(L)'
;MEAINAMIQLPDHIPFHSAKNPKDFTDNFDCVFWAGDLNFRVALPRDDVIEKLQKGESIVKYDQMNELRRSGRIFTKYSEMNINFPPSYKYNLGTDDFDDVKNRTPSYCDRILYKHLPTTKVDPLAYNSMHCIRTSDHKPVWATFDVQLQAGTSEIPLSGGLFNHEVYMTALRERYAETSSKNLDNAVHDWDIDVDLADTACCIQ
;
A
#
# COMPACT_ATOMS: atom_id res chain seq x y z
N MET A 1 6.93 -9.23 -9.75
CA MET A 1 7.91 -8.34 -9.10
C MET A 1 9.13 -8.09 -10.00
N GLU A 2 9.88 -9.10 -10.41
CA GLU A 2 11.07 -8.94 -11.29
C GLU A 2 10.77 -8.17 -12.57
N ALA A 3 9.65 -8.47 -13.25
CA ALA A 3 9.26 -7.78 -14.47
C ALA A 3 8.94 -6.29 -14.22
N ILE A 4 8.32 -5.95 -13.10
CA ILE A 4 8.04 -4.55 -12.72
C ILE A 4 9.35 -3.83 -12.43
N ASN A 5 10.24 -4.42 -11.64
CA ASN A 5 11.54 -3.84 -11.33
C ASN A 5 12.40 -3.62 -12.60
N ALA A 6 12.29 -4.51 -13.58
CA ALA A 6 13.02 -4.38 -14.85
C ALA A 6 12.43 -3.30 -15.77
N MET A 7 11.16 -2.96 -15.61
CA MET A 7 10.47 -1.97 -16.46
C MET A 7 10.51 -0.55 -15.88
N ILE A 8 10.71 -0.41 -14.58
CA ILE A 8 10.79 0.92 -13.96
C ILE A 8 12.19 1.48 -14.24
N GLN A 9 12.21 2.60 -14.95
CA GLN A 9 13.42 3.39 -15.19
C GLN A 9 13.33 4.66 -14.37
N LEU A 10 14.33 4.87 -13.54
CA LEU A 10 14.51 6.16 -12.87
C LEU A 10 15.25 7.12 -13.81
N PRO A 11 14.94 8.42 -13.75
CA PRO A 11 15.72 9.39 -14.47
C PRO A 11 17.20 9.31 -14.11
N ASP A 12 18.09 9.39 -15.11
CA ASP A 12 19.54 9.20 -14.94
C ASP A 12 20.22 10.16 -13.95
N HIS A 13 19.54 11.27 -13.62
CA HIS A 13 20.04 12.30 -12.72
C HIS A 13 19.62 12.12 -11.26
N ILE A 14 18.84 11.10 -10.92
CA ILE A 14 18.53 10.81 -9.53
C ILE A 14 19.75 10.10 -8.90
N PRO A 15 20.35 10.68 -7.85
CA PRO A 15 21.48 10.04 -7.20
C PRO A 15 21.02 8.75 -6.53
N PHE A 16 21.68 7.66 -6.85
CA PHE A 16 21.44 6.37 -6.25
C PHE A 16 22.27 6.20 -4.98
N HIS A 17 21.67 5.75 -3.91
CA HIS A 17 22.38 5.40 -2.68
C HIS A 17 23.16 4.09 -2.80
N SER A 18 22.85 3.28 -3.80
CA SER A 18 23.45 1.98 -4.01
C SER A 18 24.46 1.98 -5.15
N ALA A 19 25.52 1.23 -4.93
CA ALA A 19 26.58 1.02 -5.91
C ALA A 19 26.06 0.43 -7.22
N LYS A 20 26.56 0.97 -8.31
CA LYS A 20 26.64 0.41 -9.67
C LYS A 20 25.66 -0.75 -9.99
N ASN A 21 24.51 -0.43 -10.58
CA ASN A 21 23.51 -1.37 -11.09
C ASN A 21 22.87 -2.28 -10.03
N PRO A 22 21.95 -1.78 -9.21
CA PRO A 22 21.18 -2.67 -8.36
C PRO A 22 20.34 -3.59 -9.24
N LYS A 23 20.39 -4.89 -8.99
CA LYS A 23 19.50 -5.88 -9.62
C LYS A 23 18.03 -5.62 -9.30
N ASP A 24 17.77 -4.91 -8.22
CA ASP A 24 16.47 -4.46 -7.76
C ASP A 24 16.51 -2.94 -7.63
N PHE A 25 15.79 -2.24 -8.50
CA PHE A 25 15.73 -0.78 -8.49
C PHE A 25 15.25 -0.21 -7.16
N THR A 26 14.42 -0.95 -6.42
CA THR A 26 13.92 -0.53 -5.10
C THR A 26 15.01 -0.47 -4.03
N ASP A 27 16.20 -1.02 -4.29
CA ASP A 27 17.37 -0.89 -3.39
C ASP A 27 18.02 0.51 -3.42
N ASN A 28 17.56 1.39 -4.32
CA ASN A 28 18.02 2.78 -4.40
C ASN A 28 17.30 3.73 -3.41
N PHE A 29 16.29 3.24 -2.69
CA PHE A 29 15.49 4.05 -1.80
C PHE A 29 15.71 3.70 -0.33
N ASP A 30 15.69 4.72 0.52
CA ASP A 30 15.81 4.56 1.97
C ASP A 30 14.66 3.77 2.56
N CYS A 31 13.45 3.96 2.01
CA CYS A 31 12.24 3.27 2.41
C CYS A 31 11.37 2.99 1.18
N VAL A 32 10.78 1.81 1.12
CA VAL A 32 9.86 1.41 0.04
C VAL A 32 8.63 0.75 0.64
N PHE A 33 7.47 1.22 0.23
CA PHE A 33 6.19 0.56 0.47
C PHE A 33 5.69 -0.06 -0.83
N TRP A 34 5.34 -1.34 -0.77
CA TRP A 34 4.76 -2.07 -1.90
C TRP A 34 3.35 -2.48 -1.52
N ALA A 35 2.35 -1.80 -2.09
CA ALA A 35 0.96 -1.98 -1.74
C ALA A 35 0.10 -2.22 -2.98
N GLY A 36 -1.00 -2.96 -2.82
CA GLY A 36 -2.02 -3.15 -3.83
C GLY A 36 -2.60 -4.56 -3.87
N ASP A 37 -3.47 -4.80 -4.85
CA ASP A 37 -3.97 -6.13 -5.19
C ASP A 37 -2.83 -6.94 -5.86
N LEU A 38 -2.23 -7.82 -5.08
CA LEU A 38 -1.17 -8.72 -5.53
C LEU A 38 -1.71 -10.06 -6.02
N ASN A 39 -3.02 -10.24 -5.89
CA ASN A 39 -3.82 -11.35 -6.43
C ASN A 39 -3.40 -12.76 -5.93
N PHE A 40 -2.69 -12.86 -4.82
CA PHE A 40 -2.38 -14.13 -4.20
C PHE A 40 -3.63 -14.76 -3.58
N ARG A 41 -3.67 -16.09 -3.57
CA ARG A 41 -4.84 -16.84 -3.11
C ARG A 41 -4.50 -17.71 -1.90
N VAL A 42 -5.56 -18.15 -1.21
CA VAL A 42 -5.47 -19.16 -0.17
C VAL A 42 -5.52 -20.55 -0.82
N ALA A 43 -4.56 -21.40 -0.49
CA ALA A 43 -4.39 -22.74 -1.04
C ALA A 43 -5.22 -23.78 -0.26
N LEU A 44 -6.52 -23.53 -0.11
CA LEU A 44 -7.51 -24.40 0.47
C LEU A 44 -8.79 -24.41 -0.36
N PRO A 45 -9.62 -25.48 -0.30
CA PRO A 45 -10.98 -25.46 -0.79
C PRO A 45 -11.79 -24.34 -0.11
N ARG A 46 -12.74 -23.76 -0.85
CA ARG A 46 -13.55 -22.64 -0.35
C ARG A 46 -14.31 -23.01 0.93
N ASP A 47 -14.93 -24.18 0.94
CA ASP A 47 -15.76 -24.59 2.07
C ASP A 47 -14.93 -24.74 3.36
N ASP A 48 -13.71 -25.27 3.25
CA ASP A 48 -12.77 -25.36 4.37
C ASP A 48 -12.36 -23.97 4.89
N VAL A 49 -12.19 -23.00 3.96
CA VAL A 49 -11.88 -21.62 4.33
C VAL A 49 -13.05 -20.98 5.07
N ILE A 50 -14.28 -21.12 4.56
CA ILE A 50 -15.48 -20.58 5.19
C ILE A 50 -15.67 -21.18 6.59
N GLU A 51 -15.54 -22.50 6.72
CA GLU A 51 -15.67 -23.18 8.01
C GLU A 51 -14.66 -22.66 9.03
N LYS A 52 -13.38 -22.50 8.60
CA LYS A 52 -12.32 -21.96 9.47
C LYS A 52 -12.59 -20.53 9.91
N LEU A 53 -13.01 -19.68 8.98
CA LEU A 53 -13.34 -18.28 9.29
C LEU A 53 -14.52 -18.19 10.26
N GLN A 54 -15.55 -19.02 10.11
CA GLN A 54 -16.68 -19.08 11.04
C GLN A 54 -16.28 -19.53 12.45
N LYS A 55 -15.24 -20.37 12.55
CA LYS A 55 -14.66 -20.80 13.83
C LYS A 55 -13.66 -19.79 14.42
N GLY A 56 -13.39 -18.67 13.74
CA GLY A 56 -12.37 -17.71 14.14
C GLY A 56 -10.93 -18.20 13.94
N GLU A 57 -10.73 -19.24 13.13
CA GLU A 57 -9.41 -19.77 12.85
C GLU A 57 -8.69 -18.96 11.76
N SER A 58 -7.41 -18.68 11.98
CA SER A 58 -6.60 -18.01 10.97
C SER A 58 -6.28 -18.92 9.79
N ILE A 59 -6.48 -18.40 8.58
CA ILE A 59 -6.14 -19.08 7.33
C ILE A 59 -4.85 -18.54 6.67
N VAL A 60 -4.18 -17.57 7.30
CA VAL A 60 -2.98 -16.89 6.80
C VAL A 60 -1.83 -17.88 6.50
N LYS A 61 -1.76 -18.99 7.21
CA LYS A 61 -0.74 -20.01 6.97
C LYS A 61 -0.88 -20.73 5.61
N TYR A 62 -2.06 -20.66 4.99
CA TYR A 62 -2.34 -21.26 3.68
C TYR A 62 -2.25 -20.23 2.54
N ASP A 63 -1.82 -19.01 2.83
CA ASP A 63 -1.66 -17.95 1.86
C ASP A 63 -0.48 -18.21 0.93
N GLN A 64 -0.70 -18.13 -0.39
CA GLN A 64 0.30 -18.41 -1.42
C GLN A 64 1.49 -17.46 -1.34
N MET A 65 1.26 -16.17 -1.03
CA MET A 65 2.36 -15.21 -0.93
C MET A 65 3.27 -15.54 0.26
N ASN A 66 2.70 -15.90 1.39
CA ASN A 66 3.47 -16.27 2.57
C ASN A 66 4.30 -17.54 2.32
N GLU A 67 3.80 -18.48 1.56
CA GLU A 67 4.57 -19.68 1.16
C GLU A 67 5.75 -19.32 0.26
N LEU A 68 5.50 -18.45 -0.74
CA LEU A 68 6.54 -17.98 -1.66
C LEU A 68 7.60 -17.12 -0.96
N ARG A 69 7.19 -16.32 0.04
CA ARG A 69 8.13 -15.54 0.87
C ARG A 69 8.97 -16.44 1.76
N ARG A 70 8.37 -17.43 2.43
CA ARG A 70 9.10 -18.40 3.26
C ARG A 70 10.12 -19.21 2.46
N SER A 71 9.79 -19.55 1.22
CA SER A 71 10.73 -20.24 0.32
C SER A 71 11.77 -19.33 -0.33
N GLY A 72 11.80 -18.03 0.01
CA GLY A 72 12.76 -17.07 -0.52
C GLY A 72 12.58 -16.72 -2.00
N ARG A 73 11.41 -16.97 -2.57
CA ARG A 73 11.15 -16.76 -4.01
C ARG A 73 10.71 -15.36 -4.37
N ILE A 74 10.03 -14.66 -3.44
CA ILE A 74 9.52 -13.30 -3.66
C ILE A 74 9.65 -12.46 -2.39
N PHE A 75 9.76 -11.16 -2.54
CA PHE A 75 9.75 -10.18 -1.47
C PHE A 75 10.70 -10.48 -0.29
N THR A 76 11.86 -11.07 -0.59
CA THR A 76 12.83 -11.54 0.42
C THR A 76 13.36 -10.46 1.34
N LYS A 77 13.40 -9.21 0.86
CA LYS A 77 13.87 -8.04 1.62
C LYS A 77 12.73 -7.24 2.25
N TYR A 78 11.47 -7.68 2.07
CA TYR A 78 10.31 -6.96 2.54
C TYR A 78 9.75 -7.58 3.81
N SER A 79 9.31 -6.73 4.70
CA SER A 79 8.51 -7.08 5.87
C SER A 79 7.04 -6.82 5.60
N GLU A 80 6.18 -7.46 6.36
CA GLU A 80 4.75 -7.24 6.40
C GLU A 80 4.28 -7.43 7.83
N MET A 81 3.35 -6.58 8.27
CA MET A 81 2.72 -6.75 9.56
C MET A 81 1.84 -8.01 9.61
N ASN A 82 1.57 -8.50 10.81
CA ASN A 82 0.68 -9.64 10.98
C ASN A 82 -0.73 -9.33 10.44
N ILE A 83 -1.26 -10.25 9.65
CA ILE A 83 -2.63 -10.17 9.15
C ILE A 83 -3.56 -10.72 10.23
N ASN A 84 -4.29 -9.83 10.89
CA ASN A 84 -5.26 -10.16 11.95
C ASN A 84 -6.69 -9.77 11.56
N PHE A 85 -6.94 -9.55 10.30
CA PHE A 85 -8.22 -9.18 9.73
C PHE A 85 -8.71 -10.27 8.77
N PRO A 86 -10.02 -10.30 8.44
CA PRO A 86 -10.57 -11.25 7.48
C PRO A 86 -10.02 -11.03 6.07
N PRO A 87 -10.09 -12.04 5.16
CA PRO A 87 -9.70 -11.89 3.77
C PRO A 87 -10.30 -10.65 3.11
N SER A 88 -9.51 -9.93 2.31
CA SER A 88 -9.96 -8.73 1.62
C SER A 88 -10.84 -9.00 0.39
N TYR A 89 -10.87 -10.22 -0.11
CA TYR A 89 -11.51 -10.65 -1.34
C TYR A 89 -12.15 -12.02 -1.16
N LYS A 90 -13.25 -12.40 -1.78
CA LYS A 90 -14.21 -11.70 -2.62
C LYS A 90 -15.52 -11.56 -1.87
N TYR A 91 -16.06 -10.37 -1.89
CA TYR A 91 -17.33 -10.05 -1.25
C TYR A 91 -18.45 -9.82 -2.28
N ASN A 92 -19.69 -10.02 -1.87
CA ASN A 92 -20.86 -9.53 -2.61
C ASN A 92 -20.94 -8.01 -2.46
N LEU A 93 -21.20 -7.31 -3.57
CA LEU A 93 -21.32 -5.85 -3.55
C LEU A 93 -22.45 -5.40 -2.59
N GLY A 94 -22.17 -4.40 -1.80
CA GLY A 94 -23.13 -3.83 -0.84
C GLY A 94 -23.26 -4.61 0.47
N THR A 95 -22.48 -5.71 0.68
CA THR A 95 -22.58 -6.57 1.85
C THR A 95 -21.21 -6.83 2.50
N ASP A 96 -21.24 -7.56 3.63
CA ASP A 96 -20.04 -8.13 4.26
C ASP A 96 -19.95 -9.65 4.07
N ASP A 97 -20.79 -10.21 3.19
CA ASP A 97 -20.80 -11.63 2.89
C ASP A 97 -19.83 -11.95 1.76
N PHE A 98 -19.10 -13.04 1.91
CA PHE A 98 -18.24 -13.55 0.86
C PHE A 98 -19.05 -14.01 -0.35
N ASP A 99 -18.52 -13.74 -1.56
CA ASP A 99 -19.17 -14.06 -2.84
C ASP A 99 -19.55 -15.55 -2.94
N ASP A 100 -20.81 -15.79 -3.21
CA ASP A 100 -21.40 -17.10 -3.40
C ASP A 100 -21.76 -17.38 -4.89
N VAL A 101 -21.72 -16.37 -5.75
CA VAL A 101 -22.06 -16.47 -7.18
C VAL A 101 -20.91 -17.09 -7.98
N LYS A 102 -19.70 -16.51 -7.87
CA LYS A 102 -18.51 -17.00 -8.57
C LYS A 102 -17.75 -18.05 -7.77
N ASN A 103 -18.18 -18.32 -6.56
CA ASN A 103 -17.66 -19.35 -5.68
C ASN A 103 -16.13 -19.25 -5.45
N ARG A 104 -15.60 -18.02 -5.41
CA ARG A 104 -14.16 -17.79 -5.19
C ARG A 104 -13.78 -18.02 -3.74
N THR A 105 -12.64 -18.67 -3.52
CA THR A 105 -12.08 -18.85 -2.19
C THR A 105 -11.70 -17.49 -1.59
N PRO A 106 -12.21 -17.12 -0.42
CA PRO A 106 -11.79 -15.92 0.29
C PRO A 106 -10.28 -15.87 0.44
N SER A 107 -9.67 -14.74 0.10
CA SER A 107 -8.21 -14.64 -0.01
C SER A 107 -7.69 -13.24 0.37
N TYR A 108 -6.43 -13.17 0.78
CA TYR A 108 -5.73 -11.93 1.11
C TYR A 108 -5.02 -11.40 -0.14
N CYS A 109 -5.82 -10.85 -1.09
CA CYS A 109 -5.30 -10.34 -2.35
C CYS A 109 -4.58 -9.01 -2.20
N ASP A 110 -5.10 -8.17 -1.31
CA ASP A 110 -4.66 -6.79 -1.09
C ASP A 110 -3.68 -6.75 0.08
N ARG A 111 -2.45 -6.32 -0.19
CA ARG A 111 -1.33 -6.45 0.75
C ARG A 111 -0.51 -5.16 0.81
N ILE A 112 0.13 -4.95 1.95
CA ILE A 112 1.06 -3.84 2.17
C ILE A 112 2.35 -4.38 2.78
N LEU A 113 3.41 -4.33 1.98
CA LEU A 113 4.75 -4.72 2.38
C LEU A 113 5.64 -3.48 2.45
N TYR A 114 6.66 -3.54 3.26
CA TYR A 114 7.63 -2.46 3.38
C TYR A 114 9.05 -3.01 3.53
N LYS A 115 10.02 -2.24 3.09
CA LYS A 115 11.44 -2.43 3.38
C LYS A 115 12.10 -1.08 3.61
N HIS A 116 13.19 -1.07 4.34
CA HIS A 116 13.98 0.14 4.58
C HIS A 116 15.46 -0.21 4.72
N LEU A 117 16.31 0.79 4.53
CA LEU A 117 17.73 0.68 4.84
C LEU A 117 17.92 0.58 6.35
N PRO A 118 19.02 -0.02 6.83
CA PRO A 118 19.34 -0.08 8.27
C PRO A 118 19.46 1.31 8.93
N THR A 119 19.76 2.32 8.13
CA THR A 119 19.89 3.72 8.58
C THR A 119 18.55 4.45 8.71
N THR A 120 17.47 3.88 8.16
CA THR A 120 16.13 4.47 8.18
C THR A 120 15.25 3.73 9.16
N LYS A 121 14.64 4.44 10.09
CA LYS A 121 13.70 3.86 11.03
C LYS A 121 12.28 3.89 10.46
N VAL A 122 11.65 2.73 10.42
CA VAL A 122 10.25 2.57 10.02
C VAL A 122 9.58 1.70 11.06
N ASP A 123 8.70 2.28 11.86
CA ASP A 123 7.93 1.57 12.88
C ASP A 123 6.51 1.30 12.35
N PRO A 124 6.13 0.04 12.10
CA PRO A 124 4.78 -0.31 11.72
C PRO A 124 3.85 -0.20 12.93
N LEU A 125 2.75 0.55 12.80
CA LEU A 125 1.84 0.86 13.91
C LEU A 125 0.53 0.05 13.84
N ALA A 126 -0.10 0.00 12.66
CA ALA A 126 -1.38 -0.69 12.48
C ALA A 126 -1.52 -1.24 11.06
N TYR A 127 -2.24 -2.36 10.94
CA TYR A 127 -2.54 -3.01 9.67
C TYR A 127 -3.91 -3.69 9.76
N ASN A 128 -4.84 -3.27 8.91
CA ASN A 128 -6.21 -3.77 8.96
C ASN A 128 -6.93 -3.63 7.62
N SER A 129 -8.16 -4.11 7.54
CA SER A 129 -9.09 -3.90 6.43
C SER A 129 -10.32 -3.09 6.88
N MET A 130 -10.95 -2.37 5.94
CA MET A 130 -12.14 -1.54 6.20
C MET A 130 -13.40 -2.26 5.74
N HIS A 131 -14.10 -2.92 6.67
CA HIS A 131 -15.32 -3.67 6.37
C HIS A 131 -16.52 -2.80 6.05
N CYS A 132 -16.58 -1.58 6.58
CA CYS A 132 -17.68 -0.64 6.33
C CYS A 132 -17.76 -0.17 4.87
N ILE A 133 -16.67 -0.29 4.08
CA ILE A 133 -16.68 0.04 2.66
C ILE A 133 -17.14 -1.19 1.87
N ARG A 134 -18.28 -1.04 1.18
CA ARG A 134 -18.99 -2.12 0.46
C ARG A 134 -19.18 -1.85 -1.03
N THR A 135 -18.49 -0.84 -1.56
CA THR A 135 -18.63 -0.41 -2.96
C THR A 135 -17.84 -1.27 -3.95
N SER A 136 -17.02 -2.18 -3.46
CA SER A 136 -16.18 -3.10 -4.25
C SER A 136 -16.33 -4.53 -3.74
N ASP A 137 -15.98 -5.50 -4.57
CA ASP A 137 -15.81 -6.89 -4.17
C ASP A 137 -14.48 -7.16 -3.42
N HIS A 138 -13.67 -6.11 -3.24
CA HIS A 138 -12.56 -6.07 -2.31
C HIS A 138 -12.85 -5.13 -1.14
N LYS A 139 -12.40 -5.50 0.06
CA LYS A 139 -12.33 -4.58 1.20
C LYS A 139 -11.01 -3.83 1.16
N PRO A 140 -11.01 -2.49 1.30
CA PRO A 140 -9.78 -1.73 1.37
C PRO A 140 -8.89 -2.23 2.52
N VAL A 141 -7.60 -2.36 2.24
CA VAL A 141 -6.58 -2.70 3.24
C VAL A 141 -5.71 -1.47 3.46
N TRP A 142 -5.44 -1.16 4.71
CA TRP A 142 -4.67 0.00 5.12
C TRP A 142 -3.60 -0.35 6.16
N ALA A 143 -2.55 0.45 6.18
CA ALA A 143 -1.51 0.37 7.20
C ALA A 143 -1.04 1.76 7.60
N THR A 144 -0.60 1.91 8.83
CA THR A 144 0.04 3.12 9.34
C THR A 144 1.45 2.82 9.80
N PHE A 145 2.35 3.76 9.51
CA PHE A 145 3.77 3.65 9.85
C PHE A 145 4.25 4.97 10.43
N ASP A 146 5.13 4.90 11.40
CA ASP A 146 5.98 6.03 11.79
C ASP A 146 7.31 5.92 11.04
N VAL A 147 7.62 6.93 10.23
CA VAL A 147 8.84 6.95 9.40
C VAL A 147 9.71 8.11 9.82
N GLN A 148 10.89 7.82 10.35
CA GLN A 148 11.85 8.85 10.67
C GLN A 148 12.49 9.40 9.40
N LEU A 149 12.10 10.62 9.03
CA LEU A 149 12.72 11.31 7.90
C LEU A 149 14.13 11.77 8.30
N GLN A 150 15.08 11.54 7.41
CA GLN A 150 16.41 12.15 7.50
C GLN A 150 16.43 13.43 6.68
N ALA A 151 17.25 14.38 7.08
CA ALA A 151 17.50 15.56 6.27
C ALA A 151 18.08 15.11 4.92
N GLY A 152 17.29 15.23 3.87
CA GLY A 152 17.74 14.97 2.51
C GLY A 152 18.67 16.08 2.01
N THR A 153 19.34 15.82 0.92
CA THR A 153 19.99 16.89 0.15
C THR A 153 18.88 17.79 -0.40
N SER A 154 18.95 19.08 -0.12
CA SER A 154 17.99 20.08 -0.63
C SER A 154 18.03 20.24 -2.16
N GLU A 155 18.99 19.59 -2.81
CA GLU A 155 19.24 19.72 -4.24
C GLU A 155 19.34 18.34 -4.89
N ILE A 156 18.47 18.12 -5.88
CA ILE A 156 18.50 16.94 -6.74
C ILE A 156 18.77 17.38 -8.17
N PRO A 157 19.75 16.81 -8.88
CA PRO A 157 19.93 17.10 -10.30
C PRO A 157 18.68 16.68 -11.08
N LEU A 158 18.02 17.62 -11.72
CA LEU A 158 16.86 17.36 -12.57
C LEU A 158 17.11 17.97 -13.94
N SER A 159 17.16 17.16 -15.00
CA SER A 159 17.27 17.63 -16.40
C SER A 159 18.37 18.67 -16.64
N GLY A 160 19.55 18.47 -16.09
CA GLY A 160 20.71 19.37 -16.27
C GLY A 160 20.77 20.56 -15.32
N GLY A 161 19.86 20.66 -14.36
CA GLY A 161 19.86 21.64 -13.27
C GLY A 161 19.85 21.00 -11.90
N LEU A 162 20.11 21.81 -10.88
CA LEU A 162 19.90 21.40 -9.49
C LEU A 162 18.44 21.63 -9.13
N PHE A 163 17.78 20.60 -8.63
CA PHE A 163 16.42 20.70 -8.12
C PHE A 163 16.45 21.13 -6.66
N ASN A 164 16.01 22.34 -6.41
CA ASN A 164 15.79 22.83 -5.06
C ASN A 164 14.35 22.49 -4.63
N HIS A 165 14.22 21.59 -3.64
CA HIS A 165 12.92 21.11 -3.16
C HIS A 165 12.04 22.26 -2.62
N GLU A 166 12.61 23.22 -1.89
CA GLU A 166 11.84 24.37 -1.37
C GLU A 166 11.30 25.26 -2.48
N VAL A 167 12.13 25.54 -3.49
CA VAL A 167 11.71 26.32 -4.67
C VAL A 167 10.61 25.60 -5.43
N TYR A 168 10.76 24.29 -5.61
CA TYR A 168 9.73 23.45 -6.25
C TYR A 168 8.41 23.45 -5.48
N MET A 169 8.46 23.25 -4.17
CA MET A 169 7.25 23.25 -3.33
C MET A 169 6.59 24.61 -3.26
N THR A 170 7.38 25.69 -3.28
CA THR A 170 6.87 27.06 -3.36
C THR A 170 6.16 27.30 -4.70
N ALA A 171 6.80 26.94 -5.81
CA ALA A 171 6.20 27.06 -7.15
C ALA A 171 4.93 26.19 -7.30
N LEU A 172 4.91 24.99 -6.70
CA LEU A 172 3.71 24.17 -6.63
C LEU A 172 2.58 24.86 -5.86
N ARG A 173 2.86 25.40 -4.67
CA ARG A 173 1.85 26.11 -3.87
C ARG A 173 1.31 27.33 -4.61
N GLU A 174 2.17 28.11 -5.25
CA GLU A 174 1.76 29.26 -6.07
C GLU A 174 0.87 28.82 -7.24
N ARG A 175 1.24 27.76 -7.95
CA ARG A 175 0.47 27.20 -9.06
C ARG A 175 -0.90 26.68 -8.62
N TYR A 176 -0.98 26.00 -7.48
CA TYR A 176 -2.24 25.57 -6.91
C TYR A 176 -3.09 26.74 -6.40
N ALA A 177 -2.47 27.78 -5.83
CA ALA A 177 -3.17 28.99 -5.42
C ALA A 177 -3.77 29.75 -6.62
N GLU A 178 -3.03 29.85 -7.72
CA GLU A 178 -3.53 30.46 -8.97
C GLU A 178 -4.67 29.65 -9.61
N THR A 179 -4.59 28.31 -9.55
CA THR A 179 -5.62 27.41 -10.07
C THR A 179 -6.86 27.47 -9.19
N SER A 180 -6.69 27.56 -7.88
CA SER A 180 -7.77 27.68 -6.89
C SER A 180 -8.48 29.04 -7.01
N SER A 181 -7.75 30.12 -7.26
CA SER A 181 -8.37 31.44 -7.46
C SER A 181 -9.25 31.53 -8.71
N LYS A 182 -9.04 30.65 -9.69
CA LYS A 182 -9.84 30.54 -10.91
C LYS A 182 -11.03 29.56 -10.78
N ASN A 183 -11.04 28.69 -9.78
CA ASN A 183 -12.04 27.63 -9.60
C ASN A 183 -12.59 27.56 -8.16
N LEU A 184 -12.47 28.63 -7.36
CA LEU A 184 -12.81 28.59 -5.94
C LEU A 184 -14.30 28.32 -5.65
N ASP A 185 -15.19 28.54 -6.60
CA ASP A 185 -16.62 28.26 -6.40
C ASP A 185 -17.01 26.79 -6.62
N ASN A 186 -16.14 25.97 -7.22
CA ASN A 186 -16.44 24.58 -7.53
C ASN A 186 -15.50 23.55 -6.89
N ALA A 187 -14.33 23.94 -6.41
CA ALA A 187 -13.32 23.00 -5.93
C ALA A 187 -13.24 22.87 -4.40
N VAL A 188 -13.85 23.78 -3.66
CA VAL A 188 -13.88 23.73 -2.19
C VAL A 188 -14.83 22.64 -1.66
N HIS A 189 -15.75 22.16 -2.50
CA HIS A 189 -16.67 21.08 -2.13
C HIS A 189 -16.12 19.66 -2.36
N ASP A 190 -15.00 19.49 -3.06
CA ASP A 190 -14.50 18.15 -3.39
C ASP A 190 -13.34 17.67 -2.50
N TRP A 191 -12.82 18.52 -1.59
CA TRP A 191 -11.74 18.15 -0.66
C TRP A 191 -12.11 18.29 0.82
N ASP A 192 -13.25 18.88 1.16
CA ASP A 192 -13.90 18.65 2.43
C ASP A 192 -14.59 17.27 2.37
N ILE A 193 -13.79 16.23 2.40
CA ILE A 193 -14.25 15.00 3.01
C ILE A 193 -14.38 15.39 4.49
N ASP A 194 -15.54 15.88 4.87
CA ASP A 194 -16.00 15.74 6.23
C ASP A 194 -16.02 14.24 6.52
N VAL A 195 -14.87 13.75 6.95
CA VAL A 195 -14.81 12.47 7.64
C VAL A 195 -15.54 12.74 8.93
N ASP A 196 -16.85 12.55 8.89
CA ASP A 196 -17.68 12.60 10.07
C ASP A 196 -17.10 11.54 11.01
N LEU A 197 -16.34 12.00 12.02
CA LEU A 197 -15.68 11.16 13.01
C LEU A 197 -16.67 10.25 13.75
N ALA A 198 -17.97 10.53 13.64
CA ALA A 198 -19.04 9.70 14.16
C ALA A 198 -19.22 8.39 13.36
N ASP A 199 -19.00 8.38 12.03
CA ASP A 199 -19.08 7.18 11.22
C ASP A 199 -17.79 6.33 11.30
N THR A 200 -16.67 6.93 11.65
CA THR A 200 -15.41 6.17 11.89
C THR A 200 -15.47 5.34 13.18
N ALA A 201 -16.29 5.72 14.16
CA ALA A 201 -16.50 4.92 15.37
C ALA A 201 -17.17 3.57 15.12
N CYS A 202 -17.90 3.42 14.02
CA CYS A 202 -18.54 2.16 13.62
C CYS A 202 -17.56 1.14 13.01
N CYS A 203 -16.36 1.58 12.62
CA CYS A 203 -15.34 0.71 12.03
C CYS A 203 -14.26 0.25 13.05
N ILE A 204 -14.34 0.69 14.31
CA ILE A 204 -13.32 0.43 15.36
C ILE A 204 -13.84 -0.55 16.43
N GLN A 205 -14.99 -1.18 16.25
CA GLN A 205 -15.47 -2.23 17.15
C GLN A 205 -15.12 -3.61 16.66
#